data_8b8cdfc5eef71604dc50966438504e44
#
_entry.id   8b8cdfc5eef71604dc50966438504e44
#
_cell.length_a   1.000
_cell.length_b   1.000
_cell.length_c   1.000
_cell.angle_alpha   90.00
_cell.angle_beta   90.00
_cell.angle_gamma   90.00
#
_symmetry.space_group_name_H-M   'P 1'
#
loop_
_entity.id
_entity.type
_entity.pdbx_description
1 polymer ?
#
loop_
_entity_poly.entity_id
_entity_poly.type
_entity_poly.pdbx_seq_one_letter_code
_entity_poly.pdbx_strand_id
1 'polypeptide(L)'
;MNYENIKERRVLCFGDSNTYGYDPVRDGRYGLEERYPTVLQSLLGSGWSVVEEGLPGRTAVFDDPITEGMNSLRVITPILMSHAPLDTVTIMLGTNDSKERFGCNSYLIAQGIVRLVK
;
A
#
# COMPACT_ATOMS: atom_id res chain seq x y z
N MET A 1 -12.60 -29.46 12.73
CA MET A 1 -11.73 -28.81 11.73
C MET A 1 -10.32 -28.66 12.28
N ASN A 2 -9.33 -29.11 11.54
CA ASN A 2 -7.94 -29.01 11.96
C ASN A 2 -7.29 -27.78 11.34
N TYR A 3 -7.10 -26.74 12.14
CA TYR A 3 -6.54 -25.47 11.68
C TYR A 3 -5.07 -25.58 11.29
N GLU A 4 -4.34 -26.57 11.77
CA GLU A 4 -2.93 -26.79 11.45
C GLU A 4 -2.69 -27.11 9.96
N ASN A 5 -3.69 -27.65 9.28
CA ASN A 5 -3.61 -28.00 7.87
C ASN A 5 -4.10 -26.90 6.93
N ILE A 6 -4.60 -25.82 7.49
CA ILE A 6 -5.07 -24.68 6.69
C ILE A 6 -3.91 -23.72 6.53
N LYS A 7 -3.27 -23.76 5.35
CA LYS A 7 -2.24 -22.77 5.00
C LYS A 7 -2.87 -21.68 4.15
N GLU A 8 -3.20 -20.60 4.80
CA GLU A 8 -3.62 -19.40 4.11
C GLU A 8 -2.39 -18.56 3.79
N ARG A 9 -2.20 -18.23 2.53
CA ARG A 9 -1.16 -17.30 2.10
C ARG A 9 -1.68 -15.88 2.20
N ARG A 10 -0.83 -14.98 2.61
CA ARG A 10 -1.23 -13.59 2.85
C ARG A 10 -0.38 -12.65 2.02
N VAL A 11 -1.04 -11.74 1.32
CA VAL A 11 -0.39 -10.64 0.61
C VAL A 11 -0.92 -9.31 1.12
N LEU A 12 -0.02 -8.39 1.43
CA LEU A 12 -0.37 -7.05 1.84
C LEU A 12 -0.04 -6.09 0.70
N CYS A 13 -1.04 -5.34 0.27
CA CYS A 13 -0.90 -4.33 -0.77
C CYS A 13 -0.74 -2.96 -0.11
N PHE A 14 0.49 -2.47 -0.07
CA PHE A 14 0.84 -1.19 0.54
C PHE A 14 1.01 -0.14 -0.56
N GLY A 15 0.32 0.98 -0.43
CA GLY A 15 0.39 2.01 -1.45
C GLY A 15 -0.36 3.29 -1.09
N ASP A 16 -0.59 4.09 -2.12
CA ASP A 16 -1.25 5.39 -2.03
C ASP A 16 -2.72 5.33 -2.48
N SER A 17 -3.22 6.40 -3.08
CA SER A 17 -4.59 6.48 -3.58
C SER A 17 -4.93 5.42 -4.62
N ASN A 18 -3.96 4.97 -5.41
CA ASN A 18 -4.19 3.92 -6.40
C ASN A 18 -4.49 2.58 -5.73
N THR A 19 -3.85 2.30 -4.61
CA THR A 19 -4.12 1.10 -3.80
C THR A 19 -5.40 1.24 -2.99
N TYR A 20 -5.63 2.44 -2.43
CA TYR A 20 -6.85 2.76 -1.70
C TYR A 20 -8.09 2.66 -2.59
N GLY A 21 -7.94 3.00 -3.88
CA GLY A 21 -9.05 3.03 -4.82
C GLY A 21 -9.75 4.37 -4.83
N TYR A 22 -8.99 5.47 -4.78
CA TYR A 22 -9.57 6.81 -4.86
C TYR A 22 -10.22 7.04 -6.21
N ASP A 23 -11.48 7.50 -6.18
CA ASP A 23 -12.26 7.84 -7.36
C ASP A 23 -12.23 9.36 -7.56
N PRO A 24 -11.44 9.87 -8.52
CA PRO A 24 -11.31 11.31 -8.72
C PRO A 24 -12.56 11.96 -9.33
N VAL A 25 -13.43 11.17 -9.94
CA VAL A 25 -14.67 11.69 -10.56
C VAL A 25 -15.71 12.00 -9.50
N ARG A 26 -15.84 11.14 -8.50
CA ARG A 26 -16.85 11.26 -7.44
C ARG A 26 -16.28 11.79 -6.12
N ASP A 27 -14.96 12.02 -6.06
CA ASP A 27 -14.25 12.37 -4.83
C ASP A 27 -14.57 11.37 -3.70
N GLY A 28 -14.46 10.09 -4.03
CA GLY A 28 -14.81 9.02 -3.13
C GLY A 28 -13.86 7.83 -3.26
N ARG A 29 -14.38 6.66 -2.98
CA ARG A 29 -13.62 5.42 -3.05
C ARG A 29 -14.34 4.42 -3.95
N TYR A 30 -13.60 3.79 -4.86
CA TYR A 30 -14.14 2.70 -5.67
C TYR A 30 -14.66 1.56 -4.80
N GLY A 31 -15.70 0.88 -5.27
CA GLY A 31 -16.26 -0.28 -4.60
C GLY A 31 -15.35 -1.50 -4.64
N LEU A 32 -15.79 -2.55 -3.96
CA LEU A 32 -15.02 -3.79 -3.82
C LEU A 32 -14.76 -4.48 -5.17
N GLU A 33 -15.65 -4.29 -6.16
CA GLU A 33 -15.46 -4.88 -7.48
C GLU A 33 -14.43 -4.15 -8.33
N GLU A 34 -14.01 -2.95 -7.93
CA GLU A 34 -13.18 -2.07 -8.76
C GLU A 34 -11.80 -1.80 -8.19
N ARG A 35 -11.64 -1.86 -6.86
CA ARG A 35 -10.32 -1.66 -6.23
C ARG A 35 -9.41 -2.84 -6.55
N TYR A 36 -8.16 -2.54 -6.95
CA TYR A 36 -7.26 -3.62 -7.36
C TYR A 36 -6.99 -4.66 -6.25
N PRO A 37 -6.81 -4.30 -4.96
CA PRO A 37 -6.58 -5.34 -3.95
C PRO A 37 -7.73 -6.31 -3.79
N THR A 38 -8.97 -5.85 -3.88
CA THR A 38 -10.14 -6.72 -3.77
C THR A 38 -10.36 -7.54 -5.04
N VAL A 39 -10.03 -6.98 -6.22
CA VAL A 39 -10.02 -7.74 -7.46
C VAL A 39 -8.95 -8.83 -7.40
N LEU A 40 -7.78 -8.51 -6.86
CA LEU A 40 -6.71 -9.49 -6.65
C LEU A 40 -7.17 -10.63 -5.74
N GLN A 41 -7.86 -10.32 -4.64
CA GLN A 41 -8.43 -11.34 -3.76
C GLN A 41 -9.36 -12.28 -4.53
N SER A 42 -10.21 -11.72 -5.36
CA SER A 42 -11.14 -12.48 -6.18
C SER A 42 -10.41 -13.43 -7.14
N LEU A 43 -9.32 -12.97 -7.73
CA LEU A 43 -8.52 -13.76 -8.68
C LEU A 43 -7.68 -14.84 -7.99
N LEU A 44 -7.17 -14.57 -6.80
CA LEU A 44 -6.33 -15.52 -6.06
C LEU A 44 -7.15 -16.64 -5.41
N GLY A 45 -8.37 -16.36 -5.03
CA GLY A 45 -9.26 -17.37 -4.46
C GLY A 45 -9.10 -17.58 -2.95
N SER A 46 -9.74 -18.61 -2.44
CA SER A 46 -9.90 -18.83 -1.00
C SER A 46 -8.62 -19.25 -0.25
N GLY A 47 -7.58 -19.66 -0.97
CA GLY A 47 -6.29 -19.99 -0.36
C GLY A 47 -5.44 -18.77 -0.02
N TRP A 48 -5.92 -17.58 -0.34
CA TRP A 48 -5.20 -16.32 -0.15
C TRP A 48 -6.04 -15.33 0.65
N SER A 49 -5.35 -14.52 1.42
CA SER A 49 -5.94 -13.36 2.09
C SER A 49 -5.19 -12.11 1.66
N VAL A 50 -5.89 -11.17 1.06
CA VAL A 50 -5.33 -9.90 0.60
C VAL A 50 -5.66 -8.80 1.61
N VAL A 51 -4.62 -8.14 2.13
CA VAL A 51 -4.76 -7.03 3.07
C VAL A 51 -4.56 -5.73 2.32
N GLU A 52 -5.52 -4.81 2.46
CA GLU A 52 -5.46 -3.49 1.84
C GLU A 52 -4.82 -2.49 2.79
N GLU A 53 -3.73 -1.87 2.36
CA GLU A 53 -3.05 -0.80 3.10
C GLU A 53 -2.76 0.37 2.15
N GLY A 54 -3.80 0.91 1.56
CA GLY A 54 -3.72 2.11 0.73
C GLY A 54 -4.18 3.34 1.48
N LEU A 55 -3.49 4.45 1.27
CA LEU A 55 -3.86 5.73 1.86
C LEU A 55 -3.59 6.87 0.86
N PRO A 56 -4.62 7.66 0.49
CA PRO A 56 -4.40 8.80 -0.41
C PRO A 56 -3.38 9.78 0.16
N GLY A 57 -2.47 10.22 -0.68
CA GLY A 57 -1.42 11.17 -0.28
C GLY A 57 -0.13 10.53 0.23
N ARG A 58 -0.11 9.23 0.44
CA ARG A 58 1.06 8.54 1.00
C ARG A 58 2.28 8.68 0.10
N THR A 59 3.41 9.01 0.72
CA THR A 59 4.72 9.11 0.08
C THR A 59 5.60 7.91 0.45
N ALA A 60 6.75 7.78 -0.20
CA ALA A 60 7.73 6.75 0.16
C ALA A 60 8.44 7.08 1.48
N VAL A 61 9.29 8.11 1.47
CA VAL A 61 10.13 8.44 2.65
C VAL A 61 10.11 9.92 3.02
N PHE A 62 9.15 10.68 2.51
CA PHE A 62 9.12 12.13 2.71
C PHE A 62 7.96 12.53 3.63
N ASP A 63 8.26 13.36 4.62
CA ASP A 63 7.22 13.98 5.42
C ASP A 63 6.49 15.03 4.59
N ASP A 64 5.17 14.97 4.63
CA ASP A 64 4.34 15.98 3.98
C ASP A 64 4.11 17.11 4.99
N PRO A 65 4.55 18.34 4.69
CA PRO A 65 4.38 19.44 5.63
C PRO A 65 2.92 19.86 5.80
N ILE A 66 2.02 19.40 4.93
CA ILE A 66 0.62 19.79 4.95
C ILE A 66 -0.24 18.70 5.61
N THR A 67 0.12 17.42 5.46
CA THR A 67 -0.68 16.31 5.97
C THR A 67 0.19 15.33 6.75
N GLU A 68 -0.15 15.11 8.00
CA GLU A 68 0.58 14.18 8.87
C GLU A 68 0.35 12.72 8.46
N GLY A 69 1.33 11.89 8.76
CA GLY A 69 1.19 10.43 8.60
C GLY A 69 1.40 9.91 7.19
N MET A 70 1.86 10.73 6.26
CA MET A 70 2.01 10.35 4.86
C MET A 70 3.34 9.66 4.56
N ASN A 71 4.34 9.80 5.43
CA ASN A 71 5.66 9.21 5.21
C ASN A 71 5.63 7.70 5.55
N SER A 72 5.75 6.87 4.52
CA SER A 72 5.69 5.41 4.69
C SER A 72 6.82 4.88 5.58
N LEU A 73 7.99 5.49 5.56
CA LEU A 73 9.11 5.06 6.38
C LEU A 73 8.79 5.05 7.87
N ARG A 74 7.89 5.93 8.30
CA ARG A 74 7.49 6.05 9.70
C ARG A 74 6.43 5.04 10.14
N VAL A 75 5.70 4.46 9.20
CA VAL A 75 4.51 3.64 9.50
C VAL A 75 4.58 2.21 8.98
N ILE A 76 5.44 1.92 8.01
CA ILE A 76 5.44 0.62 7.33
C ILE A 76 5.77 -0.52 8.30
N THR A 77 6.74 -0.34 9.17
CA THR A 77 7.16 -1.41 10.10
C THR A 77 6.02 -1.86 11.02
N PRO A 78 5.37 -0.96 11.79
CA PRO A 78 4.25 -1.39 12.63
C PRO A 78 3.08 -1.94 11.83
N ILE A 79 2.82 -1.43 10.64
CA ILE A 79 1.75 -1.95 9.77
C ILE A 79 2.05 -3.40 9.38
N LEU A 80 3.26 -3.69 8.92
CA LEU A 80 3.64 -5.04 8.53
C LEU A 80 3.62 -5.99 9.73
N MET A 81 4.09 -5.52 10.88
CA MET A 81 4.08 -6.33 12.10
C MET A 81 2.67 -6.69 12.55
N SER A 82 1.74 -5.76 12.43
CA SER A 82 0.34 -5.99 12.86
C SER A 82 -0.40 -6.99 11.98
N HIS A 83 0.06 -7.19 10.75
CA HIS A 83 -0.54 -8.13 9.81
C HIS A 83 0.27 -9.41 9.62
N ALA A 84 1.41 -9.53 10.26
CA ALA A 84 2.24 -10.74 10.14
C ALA A 84 1.49 -11.98 10.66
N PRO A 85 1.75 -13.17 10.08
CA PRO A 85 2.74 -13.45 9.03
C PRO A 85 2.25 -13.06 7.64
N LEU A 86 3.19 -12.60 6.81
CA LEU A 86 2.91 -12.20 5.43
C LEU A 86 3.83 -12.97 4.48
N ASP A 87 3.28 -13.49 3.40
CA ASP A 87 4.06 -14.18 2.36
C ASP A 87 4.61 -13.20 1.34
N THR A 88 3.84 -12.17 1.03
CA THR A 88 4.20 -11.18 0.01
C THR A 88 3.73 -9.80 0.45
N VAL A 89 4.55 -8.80 0.15
CA VAL A 89 4.19 -7.39 0.33
C VAL A 89 4.41 -6.69 -1.02
N THR A 90 3.38 -6.04 -1.53
CA THR A 90 3.53 -5.18 -2.72
C THR A 90 3.59 -3.73 -2.28
N ILE A 91 4.46 -2.95 -2.91
CA ILE A 91 4.61 -1.52 -2.62
C ILE A 91 4.40 -0.76 -3.93
N MET A 92 3.39 0.09 -3.95
CA MET A 92 3.07 0.93 -5.09
C MET A 92 2.97 2.38 -4.62
N LEU A 93 4.06 3.12 -4.79
CA LEU A 93 4.21 4.50 -4.33
C LEU A 93 4.99 5.31 -5.37
N GLY A 94 5.05 6.62 -5.18
CA GLY A 94 5.85 7.52 -6.02
C GLY A 94 5.05 8.66 -6.62
N THR A 95 3.77 8.47 -6.86
CA THR A 95 2.92 9.51 -7.45
C THR A 95 2.90 10.77 -6.58
N ASN A 96 2.72 10.60 -5.27
CA ASN A 96 2.68 11.75 -4.36
C ASN A 96 4.04 12.38 -4.14
N ASP A 97 5.11 11.59 -4.22
CA ASP A 97 6.49 12.07 -4.12
C ASP A 97 6.85 13.01 -5.26
N SER A 98 6.14 12.90 -6.39
CA SER A 98 6.34 13.77 -7.54
C SER A 98 5.73 15.16 -7.40
N LYS A 99 4.97 15.41 -6.32
CA LYS A 99 4.39 16.71 -6.07
C LYS A 99 5.49 17.77 -5.89
N GLU A 100 5.20 18.95 -6.40
CA GLU A 100 6.17 20.06 -6.45
C GLU A 100 6.73 20.40 -5.07
N ARG A 101 5.90 20.32 -4.01
CA ARG A 101 6.34 20.65 -2.65
C ARG A 101 7.42 19.75 -2.07
N PHE A 102 7.67 18.59 -2.67
CA PHE A 102 8.75 17.70 -2.23
C PHE A 102 10.06 17.96 -2.97
N GLY A 103 10.01 18.62 -4.13
CA GLY A 103 11.20 18.97 -4.90
C GLY A 103 12.02 17.78 -5.37
N CYS A 104 11.40 16.60 -5.54
CA CYS A 104 12.10 15.37 -5.88
C CYS A 104 12.15 15.15 -7.39
N ASN A 105 13.28 14.61 -7.86
CA ASN A 105 13.39 14.06 -9.21
C ASN A 105 13.12 12.54 -9.17
N SER A 106 13.10 11.91 -10.34
CA SER A 106 12.83 10.48 -10.44
C SER A 106 13.86 9.62 -9.70
N TYR A 107 15.11 10.04 -9.65
CA TYR A 107 16.17 9.35 -8.93
C TYR A 107 15.87 9.31 -7.42
N LEU A 108 15.54 10.46 -6.83
CA LEU A 108 15.23 10.54 -5.40
C LEU A 108 13.98 9.75 -5.03
N ILE A 109 12.97 9.76 -5.89
CA ILE A 109 11.75 8.96 -5.69
C ILE A 109 12.10 7.47 -5.68
N ALA A 110 12.89 7.02 -6.64
CA ALA A 110 13.32 5.63 -6.72
C ALA A 110 14.15 5.22 -5.50
N GLN A 111 15.06 6.08 -5.05
CA GLN A 111 15.86 5.82 -3.84
C GLN A 111 14.99 5.70 -2.60
N GLY A 112 13.92 6.49 -2.52
CA GLY A 112 12.96 6.38 -1.42
C GLY A 112 12.30 5.00 -1.37
N ILE A 113 11.87 4.47 -2.51
CA ILE A 113 11.29 3.13 -2.58
C ILE A 113 12.34 2.07 -2.16
N VAL A 114 13.56 2.18 -2.64
CA VAL A 114 14.65 1.27 -2.25
C VAL A 114 14.87 1.31 -0.74
N ARG A 115 14.82 2.49 -0.13
CA ARG A 115 14.98 2.64 1.32
C ARG A 115 13.87 1.92 2.09
N LEU A 116 12.63 1.96 1.61
CA LEU A 116 11.51 1.28 2.25
C LEU A 116 11.70 -0.25 2.30
N VAL A 117 12.29 -0.80 1.25
CA VAL A 117 12.49 -2.25 1.13
C VAL A 117 13.62 -2.75 2.02
N LYS A 118 14.48 -1.86 2.43
CA LYS A 118 15.60 -2.17 3.34
C LYS A 118 15.27 -1.77 4.77
#